data_e2cc3758b942f5d9d24f0eabc77284ea
#
_entry.id   e2cc3758b942f5d9d24f0eabc77284ea
#
_cell.length_a   1.000
_cell.length_b   1.000
_cell.length_c   1.000
_cell.angle_alpha   90.00
_cell.angle_beta   90.00
_cell.angle_gamma   90.00
#
_symmetry.space_group_name_H-M   'P 1'
#
loop_
_entity.id
_entity.type
_entity.pdbx_description
1 polymer ?
#
loop_
_entity_poly.entity_id
_entity_poly.type
_entity_poly.pdbx_seq_one_letter_code
_entity_poly.pdbx_strand_id
1 'polypeptide(L)'
;MQCFVIMPFAKDFNDVYDAIRLSIHSVDVGERVICRRLDEVKAAGRITDDLVREISQSAICIADITGLNANVMWEVGFAMALGKPTLLMTQNLAELPFDLKDMRTISYDRISLSTTLRIPLSEALRDTFASVKARTEMRRLPAERKSGHTIAITGSNEADQARTQRRLKSLLQPYLSSETNWLVGSWGAVDELATQYLAENGQSVVVVSSRGYHVSQRSLDLVEKYNLTFLPAEQEQIPRGLKAPSNREAIFLQKADLIILLWNGESPGIRKFVEWYTQQGRDFILAFV
;
A
#
# COMPACT_ATOMS: atom_id res chain seq x y z
N MET A 1 7.94 -3.63 16.09
CA MET A 1 6.78 -3.84 15.16
C MET A 1 5.50 -4.19 15.91
N GLN A 2 4.31 -4.05 15.29
CA GLN A 2 3.03 -4.47 15.89
C GLN A 2 2.39 -5.58 15.04
N CYS A 3 1.86 -6.61 15.71
CA CYS A 3 1.02 -7.65 15.14
C CYS A 3 -0.38 -7.53 15.74
N PHE A 4 -1.42 -7.44 14.90
CA PHE A 4 -2.81 -7.36 15.35
C PHE A 4 -3.52 -8.68 15.12
N VAL A 5 -4.22 -9.16 16.16
CA VAL A 5 -4.93 -10.44 16.14
C VAL A 5 -6.43 -10.18 16.00
N ILE A 6 -6.98 -10.66 14.92
CA ILE A 6 -8.38 -10.61 14.53
C ILE A 6 -9.00 -11.98 14.87
N MET A 7 -9.85 -12.05 15.88
CA MET A 7 -10.46 -13.32 16.30
C MET A 7 -11.70 -13.09 17.18
N PRO A 8 -12.57 -14.08 17.33
CA PRO A 8 -13.68 -13.99 18.27
C PRO A 8 -13.19 -13.78 19.72
N PHE A 9 -13.91 -12.95 20.50
CA PHE A 9 -13.57 -12.67 21.92
C PHE A 9 -14.17 -13.70 22.89
N ALA A 10 -14.78 -14.77 22.39
CA ALA A 10 -15.32 -15.81 23.23
C ALA A 10 -14.22 -16.47 24.08
N LYS A 11 -14.55 -16.78 25.35
CA LYS A 11 -13.60 -17.41 26.29
C LYS A 11 -12.95 -18.68 25.75
N ASP A 12 -13.69 -19.39 24.92
CA ASP A 12 -13.21 -20.61 24.26
C ASP A 12 -12.03 -20.39 23.31
N PHE A 13 -11.72 -19.15 22.93
CA PHE A 13 -10.58 -18.83 22.09
C PHE A 13 -9.35 -18.33 22.85
N ASN A 14 -9.38 -18.29 24.18
CA ASN A 14 -8.26 -17.75 24.98
C ASN A 14 -7.01 -18.62 24.86
N ASP A 15 -7.14 -19.93 24.83
CA ASP A 15 -6.04 -20.88 24.64
C ASP A 15 -5.38 -20.71 23.26
N VAL A 16 -6.20 -20.45 22.24
CA VAL A 16 -5.74 -20.15 20.88
C VAL A 16 -4.99 -18.80 20.85
N TYR A 17 -5.54 -17.78 21.52
CA TYR A 17 -4.87 -16.48 21.62
C TYR A 17 -3.52 -16.57 22.35
N ASP A 18 -3.44 -17.35 23.43
CA ASP A 18 -2.18 -17.59 24.13
C ASP A 18 -1.17 -18.33 23.26
N ALA A 19 -1.62 -19.29 22.45
CA ALA A 19 -0.77 -19.98 21.49
C ALA A 19 -0.23 -19.01 20.40
N ILE A 20 -1.07 -18.09 19.90
CA ILE A 20 -0.66 -17.04 18.97
C ILE A 20 0.41 -16.14 19.61
N ARG A 21 0.17 -15.65 20.82
CA ARG A 21 1.12 -14.81 21.55
C ARG A 21 2.48 -15.50 21.73
N LEU A 22 2.46 -16.76 22.11
CA LEU A 22 3.69 -17.57 22.27
C LEU A 22 4.41 -17.74 20.92
N SER A 23 3.68 -17.93 19.81
CA SER A 23 4.27 -18.01 18.49
C SER A 23 4.95 -16.70 18.09
N ILE A 24 4.29 -15.56 18.32
CA ILE A 24 4.87 -14.23 18.04
C ILE A 24 6.13 -14.00 18.86
N HIS A 25 6.12 -14.34 20.16
CA HIS A 25 7.28 -14.15 21.01
C HIS A 25 8.45 -15.11 20.72
N SER A 26 8.19 -16.25 20.06
CA SER A 26 9.23 -17.22 19.69
C SER A 26 9.99 -16.82 18.42
N VAL A 27 9.50 -15.86 17.65
CA VAL A 27 10.14 -15.41 16.40
C VAL A 27 11.04 -14.23 16.69
N ASP A 28 12.35 -14.45 16.44
CA ASP A 28 13.33 -13.35 16.49
C ASP A 28 13.32 -12.60 15.14
N VAL A 29 12.89 -11.36 15.18
CA VAL A 29 12.87 -10.43 14.02
C VAL A 29 13.86 -9.27 14.20
N GLY A 30 14.74 -9.34 15.21
CA GLY A 30 15.71 -8.29 15.52
C GLY A 30 15.12 -7.04 16.18
N GLU A 31 13.84 -7.06 16.50
CA GLU A 31 13.14 -6.01 17.26
C GLU A 31 11.93 -6.59 18.03
N ARG A 32 11.48 -5.85 19.04
CA ARG A 32 10.30 -6.27 19.81
C ARG A 32 9.02 -6.23 18.97
N VAL A 33 8.31 -7.35 18.91
CA VAL A 33 6.96 -7.42 18.33
C VAL A 33 5.93 -7.29 19.43
N ILE A 34 5.01 -6.34 19.29
CA ILE A 34 3.88 -6.15 20.20
C ILE A 34 2.69 -6.88 19.59
N CYS A 35 2.17 -7.88 20.32
CA CYS A 35 0.91 -8.55 20.00
C CYS A 35 -0.24 -7.76 20.61
N ARG A 36 -1.27 -7.46 19.83
CA ARG A 36 -2.49 -6.79 20.30
C ARG A 36 -3.74 -7.46 19.76
N ARG A 37 -4.76 -7.52 20.63
CA ARG A 37 -6.14 -7.86 20.27
C ARG A 37 -7.04 -6.68 20.70
N LEU A 38 -8.16 -6.48 20.05
CA LEU A 38 -8.98 -5.27 20.23
C LEU A 38 -9.53 -5.11 21.67
N ASP A 39 -9.87 -6.22 22.35
CA ASP A 39 -10.35 -6.20 23.73
C ASP A 39 -9.30 -5.75 24.78
N GLU A 40 -8.03 -5.70 24.38
CA GLU A 40 -6.94 -5.16 25.21
C GLU A 40 -6.84 -3.62 25.10
N VAL A 41 -7.54 -3.00 24.15
CA VAL A 41 -7.56 -1.55 23.96
C VAL A 41 -8.57 -0.93 24.91
N LYS A 42 -8.09 -0.20 25.92
CA LYS A 42 -8.91 0.40 26.98
C LYS A 42 -9.18 1.89 26.80
N ALA A 43 -8.84 2.46 25.65
CA ALA A 43 -9.05 3.88 25.38
C ALA A 43 -10.55 4.22 25.30
N ALA A 44 -10.93 5.40 25.80
CA ALA A 44 -12.28 5.91 25.58
C ALA A 44 -12.48 6.30 24.12
N GLY A 45 -13.55 5.84 23.48
CA GLY A 45 -13.84 6.15 22.07
C GLY A 45 -14.78 5.14 21.43
N ARG A 46 -14.89 5.23 20.11
CA ARG A 46 -15.62 4.23 19.33
C ARG A 46 -14.72 3.03 19.08
N ILE A 47 -15.22 1.84 19.37
CA ILE A 47 -14.50 0.57 19.13
C ILE A 47 -14.05 0.43 17.67
N THR A 48 -14.86 0.90 16.71
CA THR A 48 -14.53 0.89 15.29
C THR A 48 -13.35 1.78 14.94
N ASP A 49 -13.20 2.95 15.60
CA ASP A 49 -12.09 3.86 15.33
C ASP A 49 -10.78 3.28 15.86
N ASP A 50 -10.85 2.62 17.03
CA ASP A 50 -9.72 1.88 17.60
C ASP A 50 -9.32 0.71 16.71
N LEU A 51 -10.27 -0.06 16.21
CA LEU A 51 -10.04 -1.17 15.29
C LEU A 51 -9.33 -0.71 14.00
N VAL A 52 -9.87 0.34 13.36
CA VAL A 52 -9.28 0.93 12.15
C VAL A 52 -7.85 1.38 12.41
N ARG A 53 -7.60 2.02 13.56
CA ARG A 53 -6.28 2.48 13.96
C ARG A 53 -5.32 1.30 14.18
N GLU A 54 -5.72 0.29 14.96
CA GLU A 54 -4.88 -0.86 15.28
C GLU A 54 -4.51 -1.66 14.03
N ILE A 55 -5.47 -1.96 13.14
CA ILE A 55 -5.19 -2.61 11.86
C ILE A 55 -4.26 -1.74 11.00
N SER A 56 -4.53 -0.43 10.90
CA SER A 56 -3.74 0.48 10.06
C SER A 56 -2.28 0.60 10.54
N GLN A 57 -2.04 0.55 11.83
CA GLN A 57 -0.70 0.65 12.42
C GLN A 57 0.06 -0.68 12.46
N SER A 58 -0.63 -1.79 12.28
CA SER A 58 -0.01 -3.12 12.33
C SER A 58 0.88 -3.39 11.12
N ALA A 59 1.99 -4.07 11.36
CA ALA A 59 2.87 -4.59 10.32
C ALA A 59 2.29 -5.86 9.68
N ILE A 60 1.64 -6.69 10.50
CA ILE A 60 1.02 -7.97 10.12
C ILE A 60 -0.29 -8.12 10.88
N CYS A 61 -1.29 -8.74 10.26
CA CYS A 61 -2.49 -9.23 10.91
C CYS A 61 -2.48 -10.76 10.97
N ILE A 62 -3.00 -11.34 12.05
CA ILE A 62 -3.31 -12.76 12.16
C ILE A 62 -4.81 -12.86 12.36
N ALA A 63 -5.48 -13.67 11.56
CA ALA A 63 -6.94 -13.79 11.63
C ALA A 63 -7.39 -15.24 11.83
N ASP A 64 -8.10 -15.48 12.95
CA ASP A 64 -8.80 -16.74 13.17
C ASP A 64 -10.23 -16.64 12.64
N ILE A 65 -10.46 -17.26 11.49
CA ILE A 65 -11.74 -17.25 10.80
C ILE A 65 -12.61 -18.47 11.12
N THR A 66 -12.29 -19.23 12.15
CA THR A 66 -13.09 -20.35 12.61
C THR A 66 -14.53 -19.92 12.88
N GLY A 67 -15.49 -20.65 12.33
CA GLY A 67 -16.92 -20.39 12.48
C GLY A 67 -17.41 -19.13 11.75
N LEU A 68 -16.59 -18.53 10.90
CA LEU A 68 -16.94 -17.40 10.00
C LEU A 68 -17.68 -16.25 10.70
N ASN A 69 -17.21 -15.84 11.86
CA ASN A 69 -17.82 -14.73 12.60
C ASN A 69 -17.85 -13.47 11.74
N ALA A 70 -19.02 -12.86 11.58
CA ALA A 70 -19.24 -11.74 10.67
C ALA A 70 -18.33 -10.53 10.96
N ASN A 71 -18.05 -10.22 12.25
CA ASN A 71 -17.15 -9.12 12.61
C ASN A 71 -15.71 -9.45 12.20
N VAL A 72 -15.25 -10.68 12.49
CA VAL A 72 -13.93 -11.15 12.08
C VAL A 72 -13.78 -11.08 10.57
N MET A 73 -14.78 -11.52 9.81
CA MET A 73 -14.74 -11.47 8.34
C MET A 73 -14.69 -10.04 7.80
N TRP A 74 -15.43 -9.10 8.43
CA TRP A 74 -15.34 -7.68 8.09
C TRP A 74 -13.93 -7.11 8.34
N GLU A 75 -13.35 -7.43 9.49
CA GLU A 75 -12.00 -7.00 9.88
C GLU A 75 -10.92 -7.56 8.95
N VAL A 76 -11.04 -8.83 8.54
CA VAL A 76 -10.17 -9.47 7.55
C VAL A 76 -10.26 -8.74 6.22
N GLY A 77 -11.48 -8.49 5.71
CA GLY A 77 -11.68 -7.74 4.46
C GLY A 77 -11.08 -6.34 4.54
N PHE A 78 -11.22 -5.67 5.68
CA PHE A 78 -10.64 -4.35 5.91
C PHE A 78 -9.09 -4.38 5.93
N ALA A 79 -8.49 -5.36 6.62
CA ALA A 79 -7.04 -5.54 6.64
C ALA A 79 -6.48 -5.81 5.24
N MET A 80 -7.15 -6.67 4.47
CA MET A 80 -6.79 -6.97 3.08
C MET A 80 -6.92 -5.76 2.15
N ALA A 81 -7.99 -4.96 2.30
CA ALA A 81 -8.19 -3.73 1.54
C ALA A 81 -7.09 -2.68 1.82
N LEU A 82 -6.51 -2.69 3.02
CA LEU A 82 -5.35 -1.87 3.37
C LEU A 82 -4.00 -2.47 2.91
N GLY A 83 -4.01 -3.61 2.22
CA GLY A 83 -2.81 -4.31 1.78
C GLY A 83 -1.97 -4.86 2.94
N LYS A 84 -2.60 -5.13 4.10
CA LYS A 84 -1.89 -5.71 5.25
C LYS A 84 -1.58 -7.17 5.00
N PRO A 85 -0.35 -7.64 5.20
CA PRO A 85 -0.05 -9.06 5.25
C PRO A 85 -0.92 -9.71 6.33
N THR A 86 -1.79 -10.63 5.93
CA THR A 86 -2.75 -11.29 6.83
C THR A 86 -2.55 -12.80 6.78
N LEU A 87 -2.17 -13.37 7.91
CA LEU A 87 -2.06 -14.82 8.10
C LEU A 87 -3.42 -15.35 8.55
N LEU A 88 -4.05 -16.17 7.71
CA LEU A 88 -5.32 -16.80 8.03
C LEU A 88 -5.10 -18.11 8.78
N MET A 89 -5.98 -18.38 9.74
CA MET A 89 -6.03 -19.66 10.44
C MET A 89 -7.47 -20.08 10.71
N THR A 90 -7.72 -21.39 10.72
CA THR A 90 -9.05 -21.96 10.95
C THR A 90 -8.96 -23.37 11.49
N GLN A 91 -9.98 -23.82 12.21
CA GLN A 91 -10.14 -25.23 12.60
C GLN A 91 -10.73 -26.09 11.50
N ASN A 92 -11.41 -25.48 10.50
CA ASN A 92 -12.06 -26.22 9.43
C ASN A 92 -11.81 -25.56 8.07
N LEU A 93 -10.90 -26.15 7.28
CA LEU A 93 -10.61 -25.69 5.91
C LEU A 93 -11.79 -25.86 4.94
N ALA A 94 -12.71 -26.79 5.22
CA ALA A 94 -13.85 -27.01 4.33
C ALA A 94 -14.86 -25.87 4.36
N GLU A 95 -14.86 -25.05 5.45
CA GLU A 95 -15.72 -23.89 5.60
C GLU A 95 -15.16 -22.61 4.99
N LEU A 96 -13.95 -22.65 4.39
CA LEU A 96 -13.35 -21.46 3.79
C LEU A 96 -14.27 -20.84 2.72
N PRO A 97 -14.59 -19.54 2.82
CA PRO A 97 -15.27 -18.82 1.76
C PRO A 97 -14.52 -18.90 0.44
N PHE A 98 -15.27 -18.87 -0.67
CA PHE A 98 -14.69 -19.00 -2.00
C PHE A 98 -13.54 -18.00 -2.25
N ASP A 99 -13.74 -16.75 -1.85
CA ASP A 99 -12.77 -15.65 -2.06
C ASP A 99 -11.50 -15.77 -1.22
N LEU A 100 -11.45 -16.69 -0.25
CA LEU A 100 -10.27 -16.94 0.58
C LEU A 100 -9.59 -18.30 0.29
N LYS A 101 -10.13 -19.10 -0.63
CA LYS A 101 -9.59 -20.44 -0.93
C LYS A 101 -8.21 -20.47 -1.57
N ASP A 102 -7.82 -19.40 -2.23
CA ASP A 102 -6.48 -19.21 -2.81
C ASP A 102 -5.45 -18.70 -1.79
N MET A 103 -5.90 -18.30 -0.61
CA MET A 103 -5.02 -17.82 0.44
C MET A 103 -4.44 -18.99 1.26
N ARG A 104 -3.14 -18.88 1.56
CA ARG A 104 -2.51 -19.82 2.49
C ARG A 104 -3.14 -19.68 3.87
N THR A 105 -3.79 -20.74 4.34
CA THR A 105 -4.50 -20.79 5.60
C THR A 105 -3.92 -21.90 6.47
N ILE A 106 -3.59 -21.58 7.73
CA ILE A 106 -3.11 -22.56 8.72
C ILE A 106 -4.34 -23.29 9.27
N SER A 107 -4.39 -24.61 9.07
CA SER A 107 -5.39 -25.44 9.75
C SER A 107 -4.85 -25.87 11.09
N TYR A 108 -5.66 -25.75 12.15
CA TYR A 108 -5.23 -26.12 13.50
C TYR A 108 -6.30 -26.93 14.23
N ASP A 109 -5.84 -27.75 15.20
CA ASP A 109 -6.67 -28.49 16.14
C ASP A 109 -6.38 -27.97 17.56
N ARG A 110 -7.42 -27.64 18.29
CA ARG A 110 -7.32 -27.14 19.67
C ARG A 110 -6.70 -28.14 20.67
N ILE A 111 -6.86 -29.44 20.41
CA ILE A 111 -6.26 -30.49 21.25
C ILE A 111 -4.73 -30.50 21.09
N SER A 112 -4.23 -30.06 19.93
CA SER A 112 -2.82 -30.14 19.56
C SER A 112 -2.24 -28.79 19.13
N LEU A 113 -2.58 -27.69 19.82
CA LEU A 113 -2.17 -26.32 19.47
C LEU A 113 -0.66 -26.16 19.32
N SER A 114 0.15 -26.91 20.03
CA SER A 114 1.61 -26.81 19.93
C SER A 114 2.11 -27.22 18.55
N THR A 115 1.59 -28.28 17.99
CA THR A 115 2.05 -28.85 16.71
C THR A 115 1.26 -28.34 15.53
N THR A 116 -0.05 -28.12 15.69
CA THR A 116 -0.91 -27.75 14.57
C THR A 116 -1.03 -26.25 14.38
N LEU A 117 -0.78 -25.45 15.44
CA LEU A 117 -0.84 -23.99 15.35
C LEU A 117 0.52 -23.32 15.59
N ARG A 118 1.15 -23.54 16.77
CA ARG A 118 2.32 -22.75 17.15
C ARG A 118 3.50 -22.90 16.20
N ILE A 119 3.82 -24.13 15.79
CA ILE A 119 4.93 -24.38 14.87
C ILE A 119 4.66 -23.75 13.50
N PRO A 120 3.56 -24.10 12.79
CA PRO A 120 3.27 -23.50 11.48
C PRO A 120 3.12 -21.98 11.51
N LEU A 121 2.52 -21.44 12.57
CA LEU A 121 2.36 -19.99 12.72
C LEU A 121 3.70 -19.29 12.95
N SER A 122 4.60 -19.86 13.74
CA SER A 122 5.94 -19.28 13.96
C SER A 122 6.77 -19.27 12.68
N GLU A 123 6.66 -20.30 11.84
CA GLU A 123 7.31 -20.35 10.52
C GLU A 123 6.73 -19.29 9.59
N ALA A 124 5.41 -19.23 9.45
CA ALA A 124 4.73 -18.25 8.61
C ALA A 124 5.00 -16.80 9.08
N LEU A 125 5.07 -16.56 10.38
CA LEU A 125 5.43 -15.26 10.95
C LEU A 125 6.86 -14.87 10.61
N ARG A 126 7.82 -15.79 10.73
CA ARG A 126 9.23 -15.52 10.39
C ARG A 126 9.36 -15.05 8.95
N ASP A 127 8.75 -15.80 8.02
CA ASP A 127 8.80 -15.48 6.59
C ASP A 127 8.09 -14.16 6.28
N THR A 128 6.92 -13.94 6.91
CA THR A 128 6.14 -12.72 6.70
C THR A 128 6.83 -11.50 7.27
N PHE A 129 7.40 -11.58 8.48
CA PHE A 129 8.18 -10.47 9.06
C PHE A 129 9.45 -10.18 8.25
N ALA A 130 10.14 -11.20 7.76
CA ALA A 130 11.29 -11.02 6.88
C ALA A 130 10.88 -10.26 5.60
N SER A 131 9.76 -10.61 4.99
CA SER A 131 9.20 -9.90 3.84
C SER A 131 8.83 -8.45 4.17
N VAL A 132 8.15 -8.22 5.30
CA VAL A 132 7.77 -6.87 5.75
C VAL A 132 9.01 -6.03 6.04
N LYS A 133 10.01 -6.62 6.69
CA LYS A 133 11.27 -5.94 7.00
C LYS A 133 12.02 -5.59 5.73
N ALA A 134 12.17 -6.54 4.80
CA ALA A 134 12.79 -6.28 3.49
C ALA A 134 12.07 -5.15 2.74
N ARG A 135 10.72 -5.13 2.70
CA ARG A 135 9.94 -4.02 2.12
C ARG A 135 10.13 -2.70 2.86
N THR A 136 10.26 -2.74 4.19
CA THR A 136 10.49 -1.54 5.01
C THR A 136 11.92 -1.05 4.87
N GLU A 137 12.89 -1.95 4.73
CA GLU A 137 14.29 -1.62 4.47
C GLU A 137 14.49 -1.13 3.04
N MET A 138 13.81 -1.69 2.04
CA MET A 138 13.75 -1.11 0.70
C MET A 138 13.11 0.28 0.68
N ARG A 139 12.13 0.54 1.59
CA ARG A 139 11.60 1.90 1.82
C ARG A 139 12.54 2.79 2.63
N ARG A 140 13.43 2.19 3.46
CA ARG A 140 14.42 2.87 4.31
C ARG A 140 15.81 2.89 3.72
N LEU A 141 16.04 2.17 2.60
CA LEU A 141 17.23 2.50 1.84
C LEU A 141 17.09 3.99 1.59
N PRO A 142 17.93 4.85 2.23
CA PRO A 142 18.17 6.12 1.63
C PRO A 142 18.59 5.68 0.23
N ALA A 143 17.83 6.04 -0.79
CA ALA A 143 18.46 6.20 -2.07
C ALA A 143 19.76 6.90 -1.70
N GLU A 144 20.90 6.24 -1.86
CA GLU A 144 22.18 6.94 -1.78
C GLU A 144 21.87 8.22 -2.51
N ARG A 145 21.98 9.36 -1.82
CA ARG A 145 21.63 10.66 -2.37
C ARG A 145 22.57 10.90 -3.55
N LYS A 146 22.25 10.26 -4.67
CA LYS A 146 22.66 10.74 -5.96
C LYS A 146 21.94 12.06 -6.10
N SER A 147 22.66 13.14 -6.18
CA SER A 147 22.14 14.47 -6.39
C SER A 147 21.03 14.39 -7.46
N GLY A 148 19.78 14.68 -7.05
CA GLY A 148 18.61 14.68 -7.93
C GLY A 148 17.77 13.40 -7.88
N HIS A 149 16.85 13.27 -6.89
CA HIS A 149 15.81 12.24 -6.93
C HIS A 149 14.74 12.62 -7.94
N THR A 150 14.32 11.65 -8.74
CA THR A 150 13.19 11.81 -9.65
C THR A 150 11.97 11.08 -9.09
N ILE A 151 10.88 11.80 -8.85
CA ILE A 151 9.61 11.24 -8.37
C ILE A 151 8.56 11.41 -9.46
N ALA A 152 7.89 10.32 -9.83
CA ALA A 152 6.77 10.37 -10.74
C ALA A 152 5.45 10.36 -9.97
N ILE A 153 4.49 11.16 -10.41
CA ILE A 153 3.15 11.21 -9.83
C ILE A 153 2.09 11.25 -10.92
N THR A 154 1.05 10.45 -10.74
CA THR A 154 -0.16 10.46 -11.57
C THR A 154 -1.34 9.92 -10.78
N GLY A 155 -2.55 10.07 -11.32
CA GLY A 155 -3.72 9.58 -10.62
C GLY A 155 -5.00 9.56 -11.46
N SER A 156 -6.12 9.42 -10.75
CA SER A 156 -7.44 9.35 -11.36
C SER A 156 -7.80 10.63 -12.09
N ASN A 157 -8.46 10.48 -13.25
CA ASN A 157 -8.94 11.62 -14.04
C ASN A 157 -10.01 12.41 -13.30
N GLU A 158 -10.85 11.73 -12.55
CA GLU A 158 -11.91 12.31 -11.74
C GLU A 158 -11.58 12.10 -10.26
N ALA A 159 -11.53 13.19 -9.50
CA ALA A 159 -11.25 13.15 -8.07
C ALA A 159 -11.86 14.39 -7.38
N ASP A 160 -12.30 14.24 -6.13
CA ASP A 160 -12.71 15.37 -5.31
C ASP A 160 -11.55 16.35 -5.10
N GLN A 161 -11.71 17.59 -5.54
CA GLN A 161 -10.64 18.57 -5.57
C GLN A 161 -10.12 18.88 -4.16
N ALA A 162 -11.00 19.13 -3.19
CA ALA A 162 -10.60 19.55 -1.85
C ALA A 162 -9.92 18.41 -1.10
N ARG A 163 -10.41 17.18 -1.26
CA ARG A 163 -9.82 15.98 -0.67
C ARG A 163 -8.46 15.68 -1.30
N THR A 164 -8.37 15.77 -2.63
CA THR A 164 -7.13 15.54 -3.38
C THR A 164 -6.05 16.54 -2.99
N GLN A 165 -6.37 17.84 -2.90
CA GLN A 165 -5.41 18.87 -2.48
C GLN A 165 -4.85 18.61 -1.08
N ARG A 166 -5.73 18.27 -0.11
CA ARG A 166 -5.28 17.94 1.25
C ARG A 166 -4.36 16.72 1.25
N ARG A 167 -4.70 15.70 0.47
CA ARG A 167 -3.93 14.47 0.36
C ARG A 167 -2.58 14.70 -0.31
N LEU A 168 -2.54 15.44 -1.41
CA LEU A 168 -1.31 15.85 -2.09
C LEU A 168 -0.37 16.58 -1.15
N LYS A 169 -0.88 17.59 -0.43
CA LYS A 169 -0.08 18.35 0.54
C LYS A 169 0.58 17.42 1.56
N SER A 170 -0.18 16.57 2.23
CA SER A 170 0.36 15.66 3.25
C SER A 170 1.34 14.63 2.69
N LEU A 171 1.11 14.17 1.45
CA LEU A 171 1.88 13.10 0.82
C LEU A 171 3.19 13.61 0.22
N LEU A 172 3.17 14.80 -0.41
CA LEU A 172 4.31 15.32 -1.16
C LEU A 172 5.24 16.18 -0.31
N GLN A 173 4.75 16.78 0.78
CA GLN A 173 5.54 17.65 1.64
C GLN A 173 6.89 17.06 2.10
N PRO A 174 7.00 15.76 2.46
CA PRO A 174 8.29 15.18 2.85
C PRO A 174 9.33 15.11 1.72
N TYR A 175 8.90 15.23 0.47
CA TYR A 175 9.75 15.11 -0.72
C TYR A 175 10.05 16.45 -1.39
N LEU A 176 9.47 17.55 -0.91
CA LEU A 176 9.75 18.88 -1.47
C LEU A 176 11.20 19.28 -1.18
N SER A 177 12.00 19.38 -2.24
CA SER A 177 13.41 19.76 -2.17
C SER A 177 13.85 20.35 -3.50
N SER A 178 14.80 21.28 -3.49
CA SER A 178 15.43 21.81 -4.71
C SER A 178 16.20 20.74 -5.51
N GLU A 179 16.50 19.60 -4.90
CA GLU A 179 17.18 18.47 -5.55
C GLU A 179 16.20 17.44 -6.11
N THR A 180 14.89 17.59 -5.89
CA THR A 180 13.87 16.67 -6.39
C THR A 180 13.37 17.12 -7.75
N ASN A 181 13.41 16.21 -8.73
CA ASN A 181 12.78 16.38 -10.03
C ASN A 181 11.44 15.64 -10.05
N TRP A 182 10.41 16.28 -10.57
CA TRP A 182 9.08 15.71 -10.60
C TRP A 182 8.64 15.40 -12.03
N LEU A 183 8.18 14.19 -12.26
CA LEU A 183 7.48 13.79 -13.47
C LEU A 183 5.99 13.70 -13.15
N VAL A 184 5.18 14.49 -13.81
CA VAL A 184 3.73 14.54 -13.54
C VAL A 184 2.97 14.20 -14.81
N GLY A 185 1.86 13.49 -14.69
CA GLY A 185 0.99 13.25 -15.84
C GLY A 185 0.37 14.55 -16.39
N SER A 186 -0.25 14.46 -17.55
CA SER A 186 -0.81 15.61 -18.26
C SER A 186 -2.33 15.56 -18.41
N TRP A 187 -3.00 14.61 -17.77
CA TRP A 187 -4.41 14.36 -17.98
C TRP A 187 -5.16 13.95 -16.72
N GLY A 188 -6.10 14.79 -16.30
CA GLY A 188 -7.01 14.51 -15.21
C GLY A 188 -6.75 15.32 -13.94
N ALA A 189 -7.74 15.32 -13.06
CA ALA A 189 -7.77 16.19 -11.88
C ALA A 189 -6.54 16.03 -10.97
N VAL A 190 -6.07 14.80 -10.77
CA VAL A 190 -4.90 14.55 -9.92
C VAL A 190 -3.64 15.13 -10.52
N ASP A 191 -3.39 14.91 -11.82
CA ASP A 191 -2.20 15.39 -12.53
C ASP A 191 -2.15 16.94 -12.51
N GLU A 192 -3.28 17.59 -12.77
CA GLU A 192 -3.40 19.05 -12.76
C GLU A 192 -3.15 19.66 -11.37
N LEU A 193 -3.77 19.08 -10.34
CA LEU A 193 -3.60 19.54 -8.96
C LEU A 193 -2.17 19.29 -8.44
N ALA A 194 -1.55 18.18 -8.82
CA ALA A 194 -0.17 17.87 -8.47
C ALA A 194 0.79 18.85 -9.15
N THR A 195 0.61 19.11 -10.46
CA THR A 195 1.40 20.09 -11.21
C THR A 195 1.31 21.47 -10.58
N GLN A 196 0.09 21.94 -10.30
CA GLN A 196 -0.12 23.24 -9.65
C GLN A 196 0.56 23.31 -8.28
N TYR A 197 0.32 22.32 -7.41
CA TYR A 197 0.89 22.31 -6.07
C TYR A 197 2.42 22.32 -6.08
N LEU A 198 3.05 21.50 -6.93
CA LEU A 198 4.51 21.43 -7.04
C LEU A 198 5.11 22.71 -7.58
N ALA A 199 4.50 23.29 -8.62
CA ALA A 199 4.95 24.56 -9.20
C ALA A 199 4.82 25.73 -8.22
N GLU A 200 3.72 25.82 -7.46
CA GLU A 200 3.52 26.83 -6.41
C GLU A 200 4.53 26.69 -5.26
N ASN A 201 5.11 25.50 -5.06
CA ASN A 201 6.18 25.27 -4.08
C ASN A 201 7.59 25.33 -4.69
N GLY A 202 7.74 25.88 -5.90
CA GLY A 202 9.04 26.11 -6.54
C GLY A 202 9.80 24.86 -6.94
N GLN A 203 9.08 23.73 -7.18
CA GLN A 203 9.69 22.47 -7.54
C GLN A 203 9.99 22.39 -9.04
N SER A 204 11.03 21.62 -9.41
CA SER A 204 11.34 21.28 -10.81
C SER A 204 10.32 20.26 -11.32
N VAL A 205 9.44 20.65 -12.22
CA VAL A 205 8.35 19.81 -12.73
C VAL A 205 8.49 19.61 -14.24
N VAL A 206 8.40 18.36 -14.66
CA VAL A 206 8.28 17.95 -16.05
C VAL A 206 6.89 17.30 -16.23
N VAL A 207 6.06 17.91 -17.07
CA VAL A 207 4.73 17.38 -17.40
C VAL A 207 4.88 16.41 -18.57
N VAL A 208 4.51 15.15 -18.37
CA VAL A 208 4.69 14.06 -19.34
C VAL A 208 3.35 13.68 -19.95
N SER A 209 3.21 13.81 -21.26
CA SER A 209 2.00 13.38 -21.96
C SER A 209 1.92 11.85 -22.07
N SER A 210 0.71 11.34 -22.22
CA SER A 210 0.50 9.97 -22.69
C SER A 210 0.40 9.94 -24.23
N ARG A 211 0.25 8.73 -24.79
CA ARG A 211 0.19 8.51 -26.22
C ARG A 211 -0.90 9.39 -26.90
N GLY A 212 -0.58 10.01 -28.02
CA GLY A 212 -1.54 10.72 -28.87
C GLY A 212 -1.98 12.09 -28.36
N TYR A 213 -1.13 12.83 -27.67
CA TYR A 213 -1.39 14.20 -27.21
C TYR A 213 -2.59 14.33 -26.24
N HIS A 214 -2.87 13.32 -25.44
CA HIS A 214 -3.81 13.47 -24.34
C HIS A 214 -3.22 14.40 -23.27
N VAL A 215 -3.42 15.68 -23.49
CA VAL A 215 -3.04 16.75 -22.58
C VAL A 215 -4.30 17.58 -22.32
N SER A 216 -4.63 17.84 -21.08
CA SER A 216 -5.72 18.74 -20.78
C SER A 216 -5.35 20.18 -21.04
N GLN A 217 -6.28 21.03 -21.44
CA GLN A 217 -6.04 22.45 -21.63
C GLN A 217 -5.46 23.07 -20.37
N ARG A 218 -5.99 22.68 -19.19
CA ARG A 218 -5.50 23.17 -17.90
C ARG A 218 -4.04 22.78 -17.63
N SER A 219 -3.61 21.59 -18.04
CA SER A 219 -2.20 21.19 -17.92
C SER A 219 -1.30 22.07 -18.81
N LEU A 220 -1.74 22.41 -20.02
CA LEU A 220 -1.01 23.35 -20.90
C LEU A 220 -0.94 24.74 -20.29
N ASP A 221 -2.05 25.24 -19.77
CA ASP A 221 -2.11 26.56 -19.11
C ASP A 221 -1.16 26.62 -17.89
N LEU A 222 -1.05 25.51 -17.12
CA LEU A 222 -0.11 25.43 -16.00
C LEU A 222 1.34 25.39 -16.48
N VAL A 223 1.64 24.67 -17.54
CA VAL A 223 2.98 24.62 -18.16
C VAL A 223 3.40 26.02 -18.58
N GLU A 224 2.53 26.77 -19.26
CA GLU A 224 2.80 28.13 -19.69
C GLU A 224 2.93 29.09 -18.49
N LYS A 225 1.96 29.05 -17.57
CA LYS A 225 1.89 29.94 -16.40
C LYS A 225 3.13 29.86 -15.51
N TYR A 226 3.64 28.66 -15.29
CA TYR A 226 4.78 28.42 -14.39
C TYR A 226 6.10 28.16 -15.14
N ASN A 227 6.11 28.30 -16.47
CA ASN A 227 7.26 28.00 -17.33
C ASN A 227 7.87 26.62 -17.08
N LEU A 228 7.01 25.59 -17.04
CA LEU A 228 7.40 24.21 -16.76
C LEU A 228 7.90 23.51 -18.01
N THR A 229 8.66 22.42 -17.82
CA THR A 229 9.08 21.57 -18.94
C THR A 229 7.93 20.64 -19.35
N PHE A 230 7.66 20.58 -20.66
CA PHE A 230 6.71 19.62 -21.22
C PHE A 230 7.46 18.56 -22.03
N LEU A 231 7.18 17.28 -21.75
CA LEU A 231 7.80 16.14 -22.40
C LEU A 231 6.73 15.30 -23.12
N PRO A 232 6.64 15.39 -24.46
CA PRO A 232 5.84 14.47 -25.25
C PRO A 232 6.41 13.04 -25.14
N ALA A 233 5.59 12.08 -24.68
CA ALA A 233 6.06 10.72 -24.45
C ALA A 233 6.51 9.98 -25.71
N GLU A 234 6.09 10.42 -26.90
CA GLU A 234 6.52 9.89 -28.19
C GLU A 234 7.98 10.24 -28.54
N GLN A 235 8.53 11.28 -27.94
CA GLN A 235 9.92 11.69 -28.16
C GLN A 235 10.94 10.84 -27.40
N GLU A 236 10.47 10.04 -26.44
CA GLU A 236 11.32 9.19 -25.63
C GLU A 236 11.43 7.77 -26.19
N GLN A 237 12.65 7.24 -26.18
CA GLN A 237 12.90 5.87 -26.59
C GLN A 237 12.48 4.90 -25.49
N ILE A 238 11.47 4.08 -25.80
CA ILE A 238 11.02 3.00 -24.91
C ILE A 238 11.73 1.71 -25.30
N PRO A 239 12.26 0.94 -24.34
CA PRO A 239 12.94 -0.32 -24.62
C PRO A 239 12.05 -1.27 -25.44
N ARG A 240 12.65 -1.89 -26.46
CA ARG A 240 11.96 -2.90 -27.26
C ARG A 240 11.53 -4.05 -26.37
N GLY A 241 10.24 -4.40 -26.40
CA GLY A 241 9.66 -5.49 -25.61
C GLY A 241 9.00 -5.06 -24.29
N LEU A 242 9.16 -3.83 -23.83
CA LEU A 242 8.44 -3.32 -22.67
C LEU A 242 6.98 -3.03 -23.05
N LYS A 243 6.06 -3.92 -22.58
CA LYS A 243 4.61 -3.75 -22.80
C LYS A 243 4.01 -2.91 -21.65
N ALA A 244 4.20 -1.59 -21.71
CA ALA A 244 3.59 -0.67 -20.77
C ALA A 244 2.14 -0.32 -21.13
N PRO A 245 1.27 0.04 -20.17
CA PRO A 245 -0.08 0.52 -20.43
C PRO A 245 -0.11 1.78 -21.30
N SER A 246 0.86 2.67 -21.12
CA SER A 246 1.14 3.78 -22.03
C SER A 246 2.63 4.14 -22.04
N ASN A 247 3.05 5.00 -22.98
CA ASN A 247 4.44 5.47 -23.05
C ASN A 247 4.84 6.26 -21.80
N ARG A 248 3.91 7.00 -21.19
CA ARG A 248 4.12 7.74 -19.94
C ARG A 248 4.53 6.80 -18.78
N GLU A 249 3.82 5.69 -18.59
CA GLU A 249 4.13 4.71 -17.54
C GLU A 249 5.50 4.05 -17.80
N ALA A 250 5.86 3.83 -19.05
CA ALA A 250 7.21 3.35 -19.39
C ALA A 250 8.29 4.38 -19.02
N ILE A 251 8.07 5.67 -19.27
CA ILE A 251 8.97 6.76 -18.89
C ILE A 251 9.08 6.84 -17.34
N PHE A 252 7.96 6.77 -16.64
CA PHE A 252 7.95 6.78 -15.18
C PHE A 252 8.75 5.60 -14.61
N LEU A 253 8.56 4.39 -15.16
CA LEU A 253 9.32 3.22 -14.74
C LEU A 253 10.83 3.38 -14.93
N GLN A 254 11.24 4.03 -16.02
CA GLN A 254 12.66 4.19 -16.38
C GLN A 254 13.35 5.32 -15.63
N LYS A 255 12.66 6.46 -15.47
CA LYS A 255 13.28 7.71 -15.00
C LYS A 255 13.02 8.02 -13.53
N ALA A 256 11.95 7.47 -12.94
CA ALA A 256 11.61 7.78 -11.56
C ALA A 256 12.25 6.79 -10.57
N ASP A 257 12.75 7.31 -9.47
CA ASP A 257 13.21 6.53 -8.32
C ASP A 257 12.02 6.08 -7.46
N LEU A 258 10.95 6.90 -7.42
CA LEU A 258 9.70 6.62 -6.71
C LEU A 258 8.51 6.98 -7.60
N ILE A 259 7.49 6.14 -7.57
CA ILE A 259 6.22 6.39 -8.28
C ILE A 259 5.11 6.56 -7.25
N ILE A 260 4.29 7.60 -7.41
CA ILE A 260 3.15 7.89 -6.54
C ILE A 260 1.87 7.83 -7.39
N LEU A 261 0.94 6.97 -6.99
CA LEU A 261 -0.35 6.79 -7.65
C LEU A 261 -1.46 7.26 -6.71
N LEU A 262 -2.29 8.21 -7.16
CA LEU A 262 -3.48 8.62 -6.42
C LEU A 262 -4.74 8.07 -7.10
N TRP A 263 -5.53 7.30 -6.36
CA TRP A 263 -6.67 6.57 -6.89
C TRP A 263 -7.96 6.90 -6.15
N ASN A 264 -9.02 7.18 -6.90
CA ASN A 264 -10.38 7.39 -6.37
C ASN A 264 -11.14 6.08 -6.07
N GLY A 265 -10.49 4.92 -6.24
CA GLY A 265 -11.10 3.60 -6.06
C GLY A 265 -11.80 3.04 -7.30
N GLU A 266 -12.14 3.87 -8.28
CA GLU A 266 -12.98 3.49 -9.43
C GLU A 266 -12.23 3.51 -10.77
N SER A 267 -11.21 4.36 -10.93
CA SER A 267 -10.49 4.54 -12.19
C SER A 267 -9.86 3.23 -12.71
N PRO A 268 -10.33 2.68 -13.86
CA PRO A 268 -9.77 1.46 -14.43
C PRO A 268 -8.32 1.65 -14.92
N GLY A 269 -7.96 2.88 -15.29
CA GLY A 269 -6.60 3.22 -15.73
C GLY A 269 -5.60 3.03 -14.60
N ILE A 270 -5.89 3.57 -13.42
CA ILE A 270 -5.00 3.44 -12.25
C ILE A 270 -4.91 1.99 -11.79
N ARG A 271 -5.99 1.21 -11.83
CA ARG A 271 -5.93 -0.24 -11.54
C ARG A 271 -4.92 -0.94 -12.45
N LYS A 272 -4.96 -0.69 -13.77
CA LYS A 272 -4.00 -1.26 -14.72
C LYS A 272 -2.55 -0.83 -14.43
N PHE A 273 -2.33 0.41 -13.97
CA PHE A 273 -1.00 0.88 -13.61
C PHE A 273 -0.49 0.18 -12.35
N VAL A 274 -1.34 0.03 -11.32
CA VAL A 274 -1.01 -0.71 -10.10
C VAL A 274 -0.62 -2.15 -10.43
N GLU A 275 -1.44 -2.87 -11.19
CA GLU A 275 -1.17 -4.23 -11.64
C GLU A 275 0.15 -4.33 -12.42
N TRP A 276 0.36 -3.41 -13.37
CA TRP A 276 1.56 -3.42 -14.20
C TRP A 276 2.84 -3.11 -13.42
N TYR A 277 2.86 -2.06 -12.57
CA TYR A 277 4.03 -1.76 -11.74
C TYR A 277 4.35 -2.89 -10.76
N THR A 278 3.33 -3.55 -10.21
CA THR A 278 3.50 -4.74 -9.37
C THR A 278 4.18 -5.87 -10.15
N GLN A 279 3.72 -6.14 -11.38
CA GLN A 279 4.34 -7.16 -12.25
C GLN A 279 5.79 -6.83 -12.62
N GLN A 280 6.13 -5.55 -12.74
CA GLN A 280 7.51 -5.10 -12.99
C GLN A 280 8.39 -5.16 -11.73
N GLY A 281 7.86 -5.54 -10.58
CA GLY A 281 8.58 -5.52 -9.29
C GLY A 281 8.96 -4.11 -8.84
N ARG A 282 8.24 -3.07 -9.32
CA ARG A 282 8.52 -1.68 -8.99
C ARG A 282 7.75 -1.24 -7.77
N ASP A 283 8.46 -0.72 -6.78
CA ASP A 283 7.85 -0.10 -5.61
C ASP A 283 7.15 1.22 -5.99
N PHE A 284 5.96 1.40 -5.46
CA PHE A 284 5.18 2.62 -5.61
C PHE A 284 4.34 2.91 -4.36
N ILE A 285 3.97 4.16 -4.19
CA ILE A 285 3.01 4.58 -3.17
C ILE A 285 1.63 4.66 -3.81
N LEU A 286 0.67 3.90 -3.30
CA LEU A 286 -0.73 4.02 -3.66
C LEU A 286 -1.47 4.78 -2.56
N ALA A 287 -2.08 5.91 -2.90
CA ALA A 287 -2.88 6.72 -1.99
C ALA A 287 -4.30 6.92 -2.53
N PHE A 288 -5.30 6.87 -1.66
CA PHE A 288 -6.69 7.11 -2.03
C PHE A 288 -7.06 8.59 -1.87
N VAL A 289 -7.83 9.09 -2.84
CA VAL A 289 -8.30 10.48 -2.95
C VAL A 289 -9.81 10.56 -3.15
#